data_42a57aa43ef9bf8b297bdb99eb887e7e
#
_entry.id   42a57aa43ef9bf8b297bdb99eb887e7e
#
_cell.length_a   1.000
_cell.length_b   1.000
_cell.length_c   1.000
_cell.angle_alpha   90.00
_cell.angle_beta   90.00
_cell.angle_gamma   90.00
#
_symmetry.space_group_name_H-M   'P 1'
#
loop_
_entity.id
_entity.type
_entity.pdbx_description
1 polymer ?
#
loop_
_entity_poly.entity_id
_entity_poly.type
_entity_poly.pdbx_seq_one_letter_code
_entity_poly.pdbx_strand_id
1 'polypeptide(L)'
;MPANAPEVGRSGSALVVLVTGSSRGIGAETARQLSKQPGTRIAVNYREKQRRADRVVADIVDGGGEAIAVRADLTKPDEVSEMLATIKAEWGRIDRLILNASGGMERDVDPGYALRLNRDAQVNLVDSALELMPSESRIVFVTSHQAHFHGDQPSISAYEPVALSKRAGEDALRAKIPELTERSIGLVIVSGDMIEGTTTVMLLERAVPGIVDTRRDQVGDIPTIEEFAAAVVSATLTPHPTGHTVYVGGGDYLPG
;
A
#
# COMPACT_ATOMS: atom_id res chain seq x y z
N MET A 1 -16.25 -50.96 5.43
CA MET A 1 -16.63 -49.63 5.01
C MET A 1 -15.55 -48.64 5.46
N PRO A 2 -14.62 -48.20 4.62
CA PRO A 2 -13.70 -47.14 5.01
C PRO A 2 -14.38 -45.79 4.92
N ALA A 3 -14.22 -44.98 5.97
CA ALA A 3 -14.75 -43.62 6.09
C ALA A 3 -14.09 -42.69 5.05
N ASN A 4 -14.93 -41.96 4.34
CA ASN A 4 -14.52 -40.89 3.44
C ASN A 4 -13.72 -39.82 4.20
N ALA A 5 -12.48 -39.64 3.79
CA ALA A 5 -11.70 -38.44 4.12
C ALA A 5 -12.36 -37.22 3.44
N PRO A 6 -12.40 -36.05 4.08
CA PRO A 6 -12.95 -34.87 3.44
C PRO A 6 -12.04 -34.47 2.26
N GLU A 7 -12.66 -34.30 1.10
CA GLU A 7 -12.02 -33.71 -0.07
C GLU A 7 -11.51 -32.30 0.26
N VAL A 8 -10.20 -32.17 0.39
CA VAL A 8 -9.49 -30.90 0.30
C VAL A 8 -9.39 -30.58 -1.18
N GLY A 9 -10.44 -29.99 -1.70
CA GLY A 9 -10.56 -29.67 -3.12
C GLY A 9 -11.17 -28.31 -3.33
N ARG A 10 -10.38 -27.24 -3.19
CA ARG A 10 -10.51 -26.08 -4.08
C ARG A 10 -9.12 -25.85 -4.66
N SER A 11 -8.96 -26.17 -5.92
CA SER A 11 -7.92 -25.65 -6.81
C SER A 11 -7.90 -24.13 -6.65
N GLY A 12 -7.05 -23.61 -5.78
CA GLY A 12 -6.96 -22.20 -5.49
C GLY A 12 -6.52 -21.47 -6.74
N SER A 13 -7.41 -20.68 -7.33
CA SER A 13 -7.00 -19.70 -8.33
C SER A 13 -5.90 -18.83 -7.71
N ALA A 14 -4.83 -18.55 -8.49
CA ALA A 14 -3.73 -17.71 -8.04
C ALA A 14 -4.25 -16.36 -7.52
N LEU A 15 -3.68 -15.87 -6.42
CA LEU A 15 -3.99 -14.56 -5.83
C LEU A 15 -3.20 -13.47 -6.56
N VAL A 16 -3.86 -12.63 -7.33
CA VAL A 16 -3.24 -11.53 -8.09
C VAL A 16 -3.21 -10.26 -7.24
N VAL A 17 -2.02 -9.71 -7.03
CA VAL A 17 -1.80 -8.54 -6.18
C VAL A 17 -1.10 -7.43 -6.98
N LEU A 18 -1.70 -6.25 -7.03
CA LEU A 18 -1.04 -5.03 -7.48
C LEU A 18 -0.54 -4.24 -6.28
N VAL A 19 0.77 -3.96 -6.24
CA VAL A 19 1.38 -3.11 -5.21
C VAL A 19 1.90 -1.83 -5.86
N THR A 20 1.31 -0.68 -5.52
CA THR A 20 1.74 0.60 -6.09
C THR A 20 2.99 1.14 -5.40
N GLY A 21 3.88 1.79 -6.18
CA GLY A 21 5.13 2.34 -5.65
C GLY A 21 6.06 1.29 -5.04
N SER A 22 6.08 0.08 -5.60
CA SER A 22 6.76 -1.09 -5.02
C SER A 22 8.16 -1.36 -5.57
N SER A 23 8.81 -0.37 -6.19
CA SER A 23 10.20 -0.50 -6.62
C SER A 23 11.23 -0.31 -5.50
N ARG A 24 10.82 0.09 -4.29
CA ARG A 24 11.66 0.29 -3.09
C ARG A 24 10.84 0.35 -1.80
N GLY A 25 11.56 0.34 -0.66
CA GLY A 25 10.98 0.60 0.68
C GLY A 25 9.85 -0.37 1.02
N ILE A 26 8.83 0.14 1.71
CA ILE A 26 7.68 -0.63 2.20
C ILE A 26 7.00 -1.42 1.06
N GLY A 27 6.74 -0.79 -0.08
CA GLY A 27 6.07 -1.46 -1.20
C GLY A 27 6.87 -2.64 -1.76
N ALA A 28 8.19 -2.50 -1.89
CA ALA A 28 9.06 -3.58 -2.35
C ALA A 28 9.11 -4.73 -1.34
N GLU A 29 9.21 -4.43 -0.06
CA GLU A 29 9.24 -5.44 0.99
C GLU A 29 7.88 -6.14 1.12
N THR A 30 6.78 -5.39 1.05
CA THR A 30 5.42 -5.97 0.97
C THR A 30 5.28 -6.94 -0.20
N ALA A 31 5.77 -6.57 -1.39
CA ALA A 31 5.75 -7.43 -2.57
C ALA A 31 6.54 -8.74 -2.35
N ARG A 32 7.77 -8.66 -1.77
CA ARG A 32 8.58 -9.84 -1.44
C ARG A 32 7.93 -10.73 -0.39
N GLN A 33 7.34 -10.15 0.65
CA GLN A 33 6.67 -10.95 1.70
C GLN A 33 5.41 -11.63 1.18
N LEU A 34 4.58 -10.93 0.37
CA LEU A 34 3.39 -11.51 -0.25
C LEU A 34 3.73 -12.65 -1.21
N SER A 35 4.82 -12.54 -1.96
CA SER A 35 5.23 -13.58 -2.92
C SER A 35 5.61 -14.91 -2.26
N LYS A 36 5.88 -14.91 -0.94
CA LYS A 36 6.12 -16.14 -0.16
C LYS A 36 4.83 -16.95 0.09
N GLN A 37 3.66 -16.36 -0.17
CA GLN A 37 2.39 -17.08 -0.08
C GLN A 37 2.18 -17.91 -1.35
N PRO A 38 1.95 -19.22 -1.24
CA PRO A 38 1.78 -20.08 -2.40
C PRO A 38 0.66 -19.58 -3.34
N GLY A 39 0.94 -19.59 -4.64
CA GLY A 39 -0.03 -19.18 -5.66
C GLY A 39 -0.25 -17.66 -5.76
N THR A 40 0.62 -16.83 -5.18
CA THR A 40 0.51 -15.38 -5.29
C THR A 40 1.31 -14.86 -6.49
N ARG A 41 0.70 -13.95 -7.25
CA ARG A 41 1.25 -13.26 -8.42
C ARG A 41 1.32 -11.78 -8.13
N ILE A 42 2.47 -11.15 -8.32
CA ILE A 42 2.73 -9.77 -7.89
C ILE A 42 2.98 -8.85 -9.09
N ALA A 43 2.13 -7.83 -9.26
CA ALA A 43 2.40 -6.71 -10.13
C ALA A 43 3.15 -5.61 -9.34
N VAL A 44 4.42 -5.42 -9.68
CA VAL A 44 5.32 -4.43 -9.06
C VAL A 44 5.20 -3.12 -9.84
N ASN A 45 4.43 -2.15 -9.33
CA ASN A 45 4.30 -0.85 -9.99
C ASN A 45 5.46 0.08 -9.65
N TYR A 46 5.95 0.77 -10.68
CA TYR A 46 6.97 1.81 -10.56
C TYR A 46 6.70 2.97 -11.54
N ARG A 47 7.21 4.18 -11.22
CA ARG A 47 7.08 5.38 -12.07
C ARG A 47 8.26 5.52 -13.04
N GLU A 48 9.49 5.58 -12.51
CA GLU A 48 10.68 5.94 -13.30
C GLU A 48 11.84 4.94 -13.19
N LYS A 49 12.01 4.31 -12.05
CA LYS A 49 13.22 3.54 -11.75
C LYS A 49 13.06 2.06 -12.10
N GLN A 50 12.95 1.75 -13.38
CA GLN A 50 12.75 0.40 -13.90
C GLN A 50 13.72 -0.61 -13.27
N ARG A 51 15.03 -0.34 -13.28
CA ARG A 51 16.04 -1.26 -12.72
C ARG A 51 15.79 -1.65 -11.27
N ARG A 52 15.12 -0.79 -10.48
CA ARG A 52 14.74 -1.14 -9.10
C ARG A 52 13.55 -2.09 -9.08
N ALA A 53 12.56 -1.85 -9.93
CA ALA A 53 11.41 -2.76 -10.06
C ALA A 53 11.85 -4.12 -10.59
N ASP A 54 12.72 -4.16 -11.61
CA ASP A 54 13.28 -5.40 -12.17
C ASP A 54 14.02 -6.22 -11.09
N ARG A 55 14.76 -5.55 -10.19
CA ARG A 55 15.41 -6.23 -9.06
C ARG A 55 14.38 -6.85 -8.10
N VAL A 56 13.30 -6.13 -7.77
CA VAL A 56 12.23 -6.69 -6.90
C VAL A 56 11.58 -7.91 -7.57
N VAL A 57 11.31 -7.81 -8.88
CA VAL A 57 10.79 -8.95 -9.66
C VAL A 57 11.77 -10.12 -9.63
N ALA A 58 13.07 -9.88 -9.87
CA ALA A 58 14.09 -10.92 -9.82
C ALA A 58 14.15 -11.58 -8.44
N ASP A 59 14.18 -10.81 -7.35
CA ASP A 59 14.18 -11.34 -5.98
C ASP A 59 12.97 -12.26 -5.71
N ILE A 60 11.79 -11.89 -6.25
CA ILE A 60 10.56 -12.70 -6.13
C ILE A 60 10.66 -13.99 -6.95
N VAL A 61 11.12 -13.89 -8.19
CA VAL A 61 11.24 -15.06 -9.11
C VAL A 61 12.32 -16.02 -8.62
N ASP A 62 13.46 -15.51 -8.17
CA ASP A 62 14.54 -16.32 -7.59
C ASP A 62 14.07 -17.03 -6.31
N GLY A 63 13.13 -16.44 -5.57
CA GLY A 63 12.43 -17.06 -4.44
C GLY A 63 11.33 -18.06 -4.82
N GLY A 64 11.12 -18.33 -6.12
CA GLY A 64 10.09 -19.26 -6.62
C GLY A 64 8.69 -18.65 -6.77
N GLY A 65 8.55 -17.31 -6.63
CA GLY A 65 7.30 -16.59 -6.85
C GLY A 65 7.10 -16.18 -8.31
N GLU A 66 5.95 -15.57 -8.60
CA GLU A 66 5.59 -15.04 -9.93
C GLU A 66 5.37 -13.53 -9.83
N ALA A 67 6.08 -12.74 -10.64
CA ALA A 67 5.96 -11.28 -10.63
C ALA A 67 6.25 -10.65 -11.99
N ILE A 68 5.62 -9.49 -12.24
CA ILE A 68 5.91 -8.61 -13.37
C ILE A 68 6.16 -7.19 -12.89
N ALA A 69 7.00 -6.44 -13.60
CA ALA A 69 7.17 -5.01 -13.41
C ALA A 69 6.21 -4.24 -14.33
N VAL A 70 5.40 -3.34 -13.77
CA VAL A 70 4.42 -2.54 -14.52
C VAL A 70 4.66 -1.05 -14.30
N ARG A 71 4.99 -0.34 -15.37
CA ARG A 71 5.26 1.09 -15.31
C ARG A 71 3.95 1.89 -15.32
N ALA A 72 3.78 2.81 -14.40
CA ALA A 72 2.77 3.87 -14.48
C ALA A 72 3.12 5.01 -13.52
N ASP A 73 3.01 6.24 -13.98
CA ASP A 73 2.79 7.40 -13.13
C ASP A 73 1.29 7.46 -12.80
N LEU A 74 0.95 7.22 -11.55
CA LEU A 74 -0.45 7.12 -11.10
C LEU A 74 -1.22 8.44 -11.26
N THR A 75 -0.53 9.58 -11.43
CA THR A 75 -1.17 10.88 -11.72
C THR A 75 -1.59 11.02 -13.17
N LYS A 76 -1.32 10.03 -14.02
CA LYS A 76 -1.62 10.02 -15.45
C LYS A 76 -2.59 8.88 -15.80
N PRO A 77 -3.85 9.19 -16.08
CA PRO A 77 -4.88 8.18 -16.36
C PRO A 77 -4.52 7.21 -17.49
N ASP A 78 -3.87 7.69 -18.55
CA ASP A 78 -3.48 6.84 -19.68
C ASP A 78 -2.44 5.79 -19.26
N GLU A 79 -1.41 6.19 -18.47
CA GLU A 79 -0.40 5.25 -17.96
C GLU A 79 -1.03 4.23 -16.98
N VAL A 80 -2.02 4.65 -16.18
CA VAL A 80 -2.79 3.74 -15.31
C VAL A 80 -3.57 2.73 -16.16
N SER A 81 -4.24 3.17 -17.21
CA SER A 81 -5.00 2.30 -18.12
C SER A 81 -4.11 1.26 -18.79
N GLU A 82 -2.93 1.65 -19.28
CA GLU A 82 -1.94 0.74 -19.87
C GLU A 82 -1.42 -0.28 -18.84
N MET A 83 -1.15 0.14 -17.61
CA MET A 83 -0.75 -0.74 -16.51
C MET A 83 -1.84 -1.79 -16.23
N LEU A 84 -3.09 -1.37 -16.09
CA LEU A 84 -4.20 -2.28 -15.82
C LEU A 84 -4.47 -3.22 -17.00
N ALA A 85 -4.34 -2.75 -18.24
CA ALA A 85 -4.43 -3.59 -19.45
C ALA A 85 -3.34 -4.67 -19.46
N THR A 86 -2.11 -4.33 -19.05
CA THR A 86 -1.01 -5.30 -18.93
C THR A 86 -1.34 -6.38 -17.92
N ILE A 87 -1.82 -6.01 -16.73
CA ILE A 87 -2.20 -6.98 -15.67
C ILE A 87 -3.38 -7.84 -16.14
N LYS A 88 -4.36 -7.23 -16.83
CA LYS A 88 -5.49 -7.95 -17.41
C LYS A 88 -5.07 -9.00 -18.44
N ALA A 89 -4.15 -8.63 -19.33
CA ALA A 89 -3.63 -9.54 -20.36
C ALA A 89 -2.85 -10.71 -19.76
N GLU A 90 -2.10 -10.46 -18.69
CA GLU A 90 -1.24 -11.46 -18.05
C GLU A 90 -2.03 -12.41 -17.13
N TRP A 91 -2.93 -11.86 -16.30
CA TRP A 91 -3.58 -12.63 -15.21
C TRP A 91 -5.12 -12.48 -15.15
N GLY A 92 -5.70 -11.58 -15.91
CA GLY A 92 -7.15 -11.41 -16.06
C GLY A 92 -7.86 -10.71 -14.91
N ARG A 93 -7.23 -10.50 -13.75
CA ARG A 93 -7.88 -9.99 -12.53
C ARG A 93 -6.90 -9.31 -11.56
N ILE A 94 -7.46 -8.63 -10.56
CA ILE A 94 -6.74 -8.10 -9.39
C ILE A 94 -7.55 -8.48 -8.15
N ASP A 95 -7.02 -9.37 -7.32
CA ASP A 95 -7.67 -9.77 -6.07
C ASP A 95 -7.33 -8.84 -4.92
N ARG A 96 -6.13 -8.27 -4.93
CA ARG A 96 -5.64 -7.36 -3.89
C ARG A 96 -4.98 -6.15 -4.54
N LEU A 97 -5.43 -4.96 -4.15
CA LEU A 97 -4.88 -3.69 -4.57
C LEU A 97 -4.26 -2.97 -3.38
N ILE A 98 -2.92 -2.84 -3.37
CA ILE A 98 -2.19 -2.17 -2.28
C ILE A 98 -1.79 -0.77 -2.74
N LEU A 99 -2.44 0.23 -2.19
CA LEU A 99 -2.25 1.64 -2.44
C LEU A 99 -1.13 2.16 -1.52
N ASN A 100 0.12 1.90 -1.91
CA ASN A 100 1.31 2.28 -1.13
C ASN A 100 2.05 3.49 -1.72
N ALA A 101 1.89 3.79 -3.02
CA ALA A 101 2.54 4.93 -3.64
C ALA A 101 2.18 6.25 -2.95
N SER A 102 3.19 7.06 -2.65
CA SER A 102 3.04 8.36 -1.99
C SER A 102 4.19 9.30 -2.37
N GLY A 103 3.97 10.61 -2.25
CA GLY A 103 4.97 11.65 -2.49
C GLY A 103 4.51 13.00 -1.95
N GLY A 104 5.29 14.03 -2.25
CA GLY A 104 4.99 15.41 -1.83
C GLY A 104 6.02 16.02 -0.88
N MET A 105 7.11 15.28 -0.55
CA MET A 105 8.27 15.82 0.15
C MET A 105 9.47 16.06 -0.78
N GLU A 106 9.33 15.76 -2.05
CA GLU A 106 10.37 15.98 -3.05
C GLU A 106 10.59 17.49 -3.24
N ARG A 107 11.84 17.88 -3.54
CA ARG A 107 12.15 19.27 -3.88
C ARG A 107 11.59 19.61 -5.27
N ASP A 108 11.20 20.85 -5.45
CA ASP A 108 10.79 21.40 -6.75
C ASP A 108 9.55 20.73 -7.38
N VAL A 109 8.71 20.09 -6.56
CA VAL A 109 7.39 19.62 -7.02
C VAL A 109 6.35 20.74 -6.97
N ASP A 110 5.42 20.70 -7.92
CA ASP A 110 4.26 21.56 -7.92
C ASP A 110 3.46 21.45 -6.60
N PRO A 111 3.04 22.57 -6.00
CA PRO A 111 2.30 22.57 -4.72
C PRO A 111 1.07 21.65 -4.68
N GLY A 112 0.40 21.42 -5.82
CA GLY A 112 -0.73 20.50 -5.93
C GLY A 112 -0.35 19.02 -6.07
N TYR A 113 0.94 18.68 -6.23
CA TYR A 113 1.39 17.32 -6.54
C TYR A 113 1.03 16.32 -5.43
N ALA A 114 1.24 16.68 -4.18
CA ALA A 114 0.93 15.79 -3.05
C ALA A 114 -0.56 15.39 -3.08
N LEU A 115 -1.47 16.32 -3.29
CA LEU A 115 -2.90 16.07 -3.35
C LEU A 115 -3.28 15.23 -4.58
N ARG A 116 -2.72 15.54 -5.75
CA ARG A 116 -2.95 14.74 -6.96
C ARG A 116 -2.49 13.29 -6.81
N LEU A 117 -1.34 13.05 -6.16
CA LEU A 117 -0.83 11.68 -5.99
C LEU A 117 -1.51 10.95 -4.84
N ASN A 118 -1.64 11.60 -3.67
CA ASN A 118 -2.06 10.90 -2.44
C ASN A 118 -3.59 10.83 -2.29
N ARG A 119 -4.37 11.61 -3.07
CA ARG A 119 -5.83 11.55 -3.10
C ARG A 119 -6.33 11.16 -4.49
N ASP A 120 -6.16 12.05 -5.49
CA ASP A 120 -6.85 11.91 -6.79
C ASP A 120 -6.41 10.64 -7.52
N ALA A 121 -5.10 10.39 -7.58
CA ALA A 121 -4.55 9.21 -8.23
C ALA A 121 -4.96 7.90 -7.53
N GLN A 122 -5.08 7.90 -6.20
CA GLN A 122 -5.52 6.72 -5.46
C GLN A 122 -7.00 6.39 -5.77
N VAL A 123 -7.87 7.41 -5.75
CA VAL A 123 -9.29 7.25 -6.08
C VAL A 123 -9.46 6.81 -7.53
N ASN A 124 -8.81 7.49 -8.47
CA ASN A 124 -8.89 7.16 -9.89
C ASN A 124 -8.37 5.74 -10.20
N LEU A 125 -7.31 5.31 -9.52
CA LEU A 125 -6.81 3.94 -9.66
C LEU A 125 -7.82 2.92 -9.15
N VAL A 126 -8.44 3.17 -7.99
CA VAL A 126 -9.51 2.30 -7.47
C VAL A 126 -10.63 2.20 -8.50
N ASP A 127 -11.17 3.32 -8.98
CA ASP A 127 -12.27 3.34 -9.96
C ASP A 127 -11.92 2.57 -11.22
N SER A 128 -10.71 2.76 -11.75
CA SER A 128 -10.23 2.06 -12.94
C SER A 128 -9.99 0.57 -12.72
N ALA A 129 -9.65 0.16 -11.50
CA ALA A 129 -9.35 -1.24 -11.19
C ALA A 129 -10.61 -2.07 -10.87
N LEU A 130 -11.76 -1.43 -10.52
CA LEU A 130 -12.98 -2.14 -10.08
C LEU A 130 -13.46 -3.21 -11.07
N GLU A 131 -13.29 -2.99 -12.38
CA GLU A 131 -13.68 -3.98 -13.41
C GLU A 131 -12.81 -5.25 -13.40
N LEU A 132 -11.59 -5.14 -12.86
CA LEU A 132 -10.67 -6.27 -12.72
C LEU A 132 -10.75 -6.91 -11.33
N MET A 133 -11.49 -6.31 -10.41
CA MET A 133 -11.60 -6.76 -9.03
C MET A 133 -12.88 -7.61 -8.84
N PRO A 134 -12.76 -8.93 -8.74
CA PRO A 134 -13.91 -9.80 -8.46
C PRO A 134 -14.43 -9.59 -7.03
N SER A 135 -15.59 -10.19 -6.74
CA SER A 135 -16.10 -10.32 -5.37
C SER A 135 -15.03 -10.91 -4.43
N GLU A 136 -15.03 -10.49 -3.18
CA GLU A 136 -14.05 -10.85 -2.13
C GLU A 136 -12.63 -10.27 -2.37
N SER A 137 -12.48 -9.36 -3.34
CA SER A 137 -11.26 -8.57 -3.49
C SER A 137 -11.07 -7.60 -2.32
N ARG A 138 -9.85 -7.11 -2.15
CA ARG A 138 -9.53 -6.15 -1.10
C ARG A 138 -8.60 -5.05 -1.58
N ILE A 139 -8.89 -3.85 -1.09
CA ILE A 139 -8.03 -2.67 -1.21
C ILE A 139 -7.37 -2.45 0.16
N VAL A 140 -6.05 -2.25 0.17
CA VAL A 140 -5.29 -1.85 1.36
C VAL A 140 -4.68 -0.49 1.10
N PHE A 141 -5.06 0.50 1.89
CA PHE A 141 -4.51 1.85 1.80
C PHE A 141 -3.45 2.07 2.87
N VAL A 142 -2.22 2.40 2.45
CA VAL A 142 -1.08 2.66 3.33
C VAL A 142 -1.01 4.15 3.64
N THR A 143 -1.12 4.50 4.92
CA THR A 143 -1.07 5.86 5.42
C THR A 143 -0.08 6.01 6.57
N SER A 144 -0.06 7.14 7.24
CA SER A 144 0.74 7.40 8.45
C SER A 144 -0.14 7.90 9.58
N HIS A 145 0.31 7.76 10.83
CA HIS A 145 -0.42 8.30 11.99
C HIS A 145 -0.63 9.80 11.87
N GLN A 146 0.38 10.54 11.41
CA GLN A 146 0.25 11.98 11.20
C GLN A 146 -0.79 12.37 10.15
N ALA A 147 -1.06 11.50 9.17
CA ALA A 147 -2.13 11.69 8.21
C ALA A 147 -3.47 11.20 8.77
N HIS A 148 -3.50 10.00 9.34
CA HIS A 148 -4.73 9.38 9.88
C HIS A 148 -5.37 10.23 10.99
N PHE A 149 -4.54 10.77 11.88
CA PHE A 149 -4.96 11.63 12.99
C PHE A 149 -4.79 13.12 12.70
N HIS A 150 -4.66 13.50 11.42
CA HIS A 150 -4.53 14.91 11.03
C HIS A 150 -5.76 15.71 11.46
N GLY A 151 -5.53 16.79 12.19
CA GLY A 151 -6.58 17.60 12.80
C GLY A 151 -6.90 17.22 14.26
N ASP A 152 -6.65 15.98 14.67
CA ASP A 152 -6.87 15.50 16.04
C ASP A 152 -5.57 15.53 16.86
N GLN A 153 -4.41 15.38 16.20
CA GLN A 153 -3.08 15.36 16.80
C GLN A 153 -2.14 16.33 16.09
N PRO A 154 -1.15 16.90 16.77
CA PRO A 154 -0.12 17.72 16.14
C PRO A 154 0.65 16.95 15.07
N SER A 155 0.93 17.60 13.94
CA SER A 155 1.77 17.05 12.87
C SER A 155 3.12 17.76 12.78
N ILE A 156 4.11 17.09 12.22
CA ILE A 156 5.41 17.68 11.92
C ILE A 156 5.23 18.65 10.75
N SER A 157 5.54 19.95 10.94
CA SER A 157 5.32 21.00 9.93
C SER A 157 5.94 20.66 8.57
N ALA A 158 7.12 20.03 8.54
CA ALA A 158 7.76 19.58 7.30
C ALA A 158 7.01 18.45 6.58
N TYR A 159 6.14 17.73 7.27
CA TYR A 159 5.32 16.65 6.72
C TYR A 159 3.86 17.06 6.45
N GLU A 160 3.45 18.22 6.93
CA GLU A 160 2.06 18.71 6.88
C GLU A 160 1.40 18.56 5.50
N PRO A 161 2.03 18.97 4.36
CA PRO A 161 1.40 18.82 3.05
C PRO A 161 1.12 17.37 2.67
N VAL A 162 1.99 16.45 3.10
CA VAL A 162 1.81 14.99 2.87
C VAL A 162 0.73 14.46 3.80
N ALA A 163 0.74 14.82 5.08
CA ALA A 163 -0.27 14.40 6.05
C ALA A 163 -1.67 14.81 5.59
N LEU A 164 -1.86 16.09 5.24
CA LEU A 164 -3.12 16.63 4.74
C LEU A 164 -3.61 15.90 3.48
N SER A 165 -2.71 15.70 2.51
CA SER A 165 -3.09 15.06 1.24
C SER A 165 -3.41 13.57 1.40
N LYS A 166 -2.71 12.85 2.28
CA LYS A 166 -3.01 11.43 2.59
C LYS A 166 -4.29 11.31 3.42
N ARG A 167 -4.55 12.24 4.34
CA ARG A 167 -5.85 12.29 5.05
C ARG A 167 -6.99 12.47 4.06
N ALA A 168 -6.89 13.43 3.14
CA ALA A 168 -7.88 13.63 2.10
C ALA A 168 -8.07 12.40 1.19
N GLY A 169 -6.99 11.65 0.93
CA GLY A 169 -7.05 10.37 0.20
C GLY A 169 -7.79 9.30 0.99
N GLU A 170 -7.48 9.16 2.28
CA GLU A 170 -8.18 8.22 3.16
C GLU A 170 -9.68 8.53 3.25
N ASP A 171 -10.05 9.79 3.46
CA ASP A 171 -11.44 10.21 3.55
C ASP A 171 -12.20 9.93 2.23
N ALA A 172 -11.57 10.22 1.09
CA ALA A 172 -12.15 9.93 -0.22
C ALA A 172 -12.35 8.42 -0.47
N LEU A 173 -11.39 7.59 -0.05
CA LEU A 173 -11.51 6.13 -0.15
C LEU A 173 -12.56 5.57 0.82
N ARG A 174 -12.65 6.10 2.04
CA ARG A 174 -13.71 5.74 3.00
C ARG A 174 -15.10 6.10 2.50
N ALA A 175 -15.24 7.21 1.79
CA ALA A 175 -16.50 7.60 1.17
C ALA A 175 -16.97 6.59 0.08
N LYS A 176 -16.05 5.78 -0.48
CA LYS A 176 -16.38 4.70 -1.43
C LYS A 176 -16.84 3.39 -0.76
N ILE A 177 -16.80 3.28 0.56
CA ILE A 177 -17.16 2.04 1.26
C ILE A 177 -18.56 1.52 0.87
N PRO A 178 -19.61 2.32 0.73
CA PRO A 178 -20.91 1.81 0.29
C PRO A 178 -20.84 1.12 -1.07
N GLU A 179 -20.23 1.76 -2.08
CA GLU A 179 -20.04 1.19 -3.42
C GLU A 179 -19.20 -0.11 -3.40
N LEU A 180 -18.10 -0.10 -2.66
CA LEU A 180 -17.22 -1.27 -2.50
C LEU A 180 -17.96 -2.44 -1.83
N THR A 181 -18.79 -2.15 -0.83
CA THR A 181 -19.59 -3.16 -0.11
C THR A 181 -20.61 -3.81 -1.04
N GLU A 182 -21.28 -3.04 -1.88
CA GLU A 182 -22.21 -3.58 -2.90
C GLU A 182 -21.52 -4.55 -3.86
N ARG A 183 -20.22 -4.34 -4.14
CA ARG A 183 -19.39 -5.22 -4.96
C ARG A 183 -18.72 -6.35 -4.17
N SER A 184 -18.93 -6.44 -2.86
CA SER A 184 -18.22 -7.34 -1.94
C SER A 184 -16.71 -7.15 -1.98
N ILE A 185 -16.25 -5.90 -2.09
CA ILE A 185 -14.84 -5.51 -2.06
C ILE A 185 -14.55 -4.85 -0.71
N GLY A 186 -13.53 -5.33 0.00
CA GLY A 186 -13.12 -4.79 1.29
C GLY A 186 -12.14 -3.61 1.15
N LEU A 187 -12.21 -2.65 2.08
CA LEU A 187 -11.19 -1.61 2.27
C LEU A 187 -10.59 -1.73 3.66
N VAL A 188 -9.27 -1.81 3.76
CA VAL A 188 -8.51 -1.80 5.02
C VAL A 188 -7.48 -0.68 4.94
N ILE A 189 -7.31 0.05 6.03
CA ILE A 189 -6.30 1.09 6.16
C ILE A 189 -5.16 0.53 7.03
N VAL A 190 -3.91 0.78 6.63
CA VAL A 190 -2.73 0.51 7.47
C VAL A 190 -2.05 1.84 7.76
N SER A 191 -2.15 2.26 8.99
CA SER A 191 -1.56 3.50 9.50
C SER A 191 -0.31 3.18 10.32
N GLY A 192 0.78 3.87 10.07
CA GLY A 192 2.01 3.69 10.81
C GLY A 192 2.62 4.98 11.33
N ASP A 193 3.44 4.81 12.36
CA ASP A 193 4.33 5.86 12.85
C ASP A 193 5.46 6.15 11.84
N MET A 194 6.54 6.79 12.26
CA MET A 194 7.79 6.82 11.50
C MET A 194 8.28 5.40 11.28
N ILE A 195 8.66 5.09 10.03
CA ILE A 195 9.19 3.77 9.69
C ILE A 195 10.66 3.92 9.35
N GLU A 196 11.51 3.29 10.14
CA GLU A 196 12.97 3.38 10.00
C GLU A 196 13.43 2.93 8.60
N GLY A 197 14.43 3.64 8.05
CA GLY A 197 14.99 3.32 6.73
C GLY A 197 14.17 3.76 5.52
N THR A 198 12.99 4.36 5.71
CA THR A 198 12.19 4.88 4.60
C THR A 198 12.73 6.21 4.07
N THR A 199 12.47 6.47 2.78
CA THR A 199 12.82 7.76 2.17
C THR A 199 12.14 8.94 2.87
N THR A 200 10.91 8.76 3.33
CA THR A 200 10.15 9.78 4.05
C THR A 200 10.89 10.19 5.32
N VAL A 201 11.31 9.22 6.12
CA VAL A 201 12.05 9.48 7.36
C VAL A 201 13.41 10.13 7.07
N MET A 202 14.13 9.70 6.02
CA MET A 202 15.37 10.37 5.60
C MET A 202 15.16 11.83 5.17
N LEU A 203 14.03 12.15 4.52
CA LEU A 203 13.70 13.51 4.14
C LEU A 203 13.28 14.36 5.35
N LEU A 204 12.54 13.77 6.28
CA LEU A 204 12.18 14.41 7.55
C LEU A 204 13.41 14.72 8.38
N GLU A 205 14.34 13.79 8.54
CA GLU A 205 15.60 13.99 9.27
C GLU A 205 16.45 15.11 8.66
N ARG A 206 16.43 15.27 7.33
CA ARG A 206 17.10 16.41 6.65
C ARG A 206 16.39 17.73 6.88
N ALA A 207 15.07 17.74 6.99
CA ALA A 207 14.27 18.95 7.22
C ALA A 207 14.27 19.36 8.70
N VAL A 208 14.29 18.39 9.59
CA VAL A 208 14.24 18.55 11.04
C VAL A 208 15.28 17.61 11.66
N PRO A 209 16.56 18.01 11.73
CA PRO A 209 17.61 17.17 12.29
C PRO A 209 17.33 16.72 13.73
N GLY A 210 17.52 15.43 14.03
CA GLY A 210 17.24 14.81 15.32
C GLY A 210 15.79 14.40 15.55
N ILE A 211 14.92 14.51 14.54
CA ILE A 211 13.49 14.15 14.68
C ILE A 211 13.29 12.66 14.95
N VAL A 212 14.15 11.81 14.38
CA VAL A 212 14.08 10.35 14.57
C VAL A 212 14.45 9.99 16.01
N ASP A 213 15.52 10.59 16.55
CA ASP A 213 15.93 10.35 17.94
C ASP A 213 14.89 10.89 18.92
N THR A 214 14.36 12.09 18.66
CA THR A 214 13.24 12.64 19.43
C THR A 214 12.04 11.68 19.44
N ARG A 215 11.72 11.06 18.30
CA ARG A 215 10.60 10.11 18.23
C ARG A 215 10.89 8.83 19.02
N ARG A 216 12.11 8.30 18.95
CA ARG A 216 12.54 7.15 19.75
C ARG A 216 12.47 7.43 21.26
N ASP A 217 12.85 8.63 21.69
CA ASP A 217 12.74 9.02 23.10
C ASP A 217 11.29 9.04 23.61
N GLN A 218 10.34 9.33 22.71
CA GLN A 218 8.92 9.38 23.05
C GLN A 218 8.26 7.99 23.11
N VAL A 219 8.58 7.10 22.17
CA VAL A 219 7.83 5.84 21.97
C VAL A 219 8.66 4.57 22.08
N GLY A 220 9.96 4.70 22.31
CA GLY A 220 10.89 3.57 22.24
C GLY A 220 11.26 3.22 20.81
N ASP A 221 11.22 1.94 20.47
CA ASP A 221 11.57 1.49 19.13
C ASP A 221 10.54 1.93 18.10
N ILE A 222 11.01 2.48 16.99
CA ILE A 222 10.18 2.80 15.83
C ILE A 222 10.18 1.61 14.85
N PRO A 223 9.05 1.30 14.19
CA PRO A 223 8.93 0.16 13.32
C PRO A 223 9.92 0.19 12.16
N THR A 224 10.42 -0.97 11.77
CA THR A 224 11.23 -1.19 10.57
C THR A 224 10.36 -1.31 9.31
N ILE A 225 11.00 -1.26 8.13
CA ILE A 225 10.31 -1.53 6.84
C ILE A 225 9.71 -2.94 6.84
N GLU A 226 10.42 -3.92 7.37
CA GLU A 226 10.02 -5.32 7.43
C GLU A 226 8.78 -5.52 8.31
N GLU A 227 8.75 -4.91 9.47
CA GLU A 227 7.61 -4.99 10.41
C GLU A 227 6.38 -4.29 9.85
N PHE A 228 6.54 -3.11 9.26
CA PHE A 228 5.42 -2.43 8.64
C PHE A 228 4.89 -3.18 7.42
N ALA A 229 5.78 -3.72 6.57
CA ALA A 229 5.39 -4.56 5.45
C ALA A 229 4.64 -5.82 5.91
N ALA A 230 5.06 -6.45 7.02
CA ALA A 230 4.35 -7.58 7.60
C ALA A 230 2.92 -7.23 8.03
N ALA A 231 2.71 -6.03 8.59
CA ALA A 231 1.36 -5.55 8.92
C ALA A 231 0.51 -5.31 7.65
N VAL A 232 1.10 -4.75 6.57
CA VAL A 232 0.41 -4.60 5.27
C VAL A 232 0.04 -5.97 4.69
N VAL A 233 0.95 -6.95 4.76
CA VAL A 233 0.69 -8.35 4.34
C VAL A 233 -0.45 -8.95 5.15
N SER A 234 -0.42 -8.82 6.47
CA SER A 234 -1.51 -9.29 7.35
C SER A 234 -2.84 -8.65 6.99
N ALA A 235 -2.88 -7.32 6.82
CA ALA A 235 -4.09 -6.61 6.39
C ALA A 235 -4.60 -7.06 5.02
N THR A 236 -3.69 -7.50 4.13
CA THR A 236 -4.02 -8.01 2.80
C THR A 236 -4.66 -9.40 2.85
N LEU A 237 -4.19 -10.28 3.73
CA LEU A 237 -4.54 -11.71 3.75
C LEU A 237 -5.58 -12.07 4.81
N THR A 238 -5.50 -11.46 6.00
CA THR A 238 -6.38 -11.75 7.12
C THR A 238 -7.74 -11.04 6.95
N PRO A 239 -8.87 -11.69 7.24
CA PRO A 239 -10.19 -11.04 7.23
C PRO A 239 -10.24 -9.85 8.20
N HIS A 240 -10.74 -8.72 7.70
CA HIS A 240 -11.03 -7.52 8.47
C HIS A 240 -12.38 -6.94 8.03
N PRO A 241 -13.13 -6.30 8.94
CA PRO A 241 -14.29 -5.50 8.54
C PRO A 241 -13.85 -4.40 7.57
N THR A 242 -14.70 -4.08 6.60
CA THR A 242 -14.47 -2.95 5.68
C THR A 242 -14.37 -1.64 6.46
N GLY A 243 -13.37 -0.82 6.17
CA GLY A 243 -13.09 0.42 6.88
C GLY A 243 -12.24 0.25 8.14
N HIS A 244 -11.83 -0.98 8.49
CA HIS A 244 -10.92 -1.22 9.62
C HIS A 244 -9.56 -0.55 9.41
N THR A 245 -8.97 -0.04 10.51
CA THR A 245 -7.61 0.50 10.52
C THR A 245 -6.70 -0.37 11.37
N VAL A 246 -5.60 -0.81 10.78
CA VAL A 246 -4.48 -1.47 11.46
C VAL A 246 -3.45 -0.41 11.81
N TYR A 247 -3.03 -0.36 13.06
CA TYR A 247 -2.04 0.60 13.55
C TYR A 247 -0.69 -0.09 13.79
N VAL A 248 0.41 0.59 13.42
CA VAL A 248 1.76 0.04 13.53
C VAL A 248 2.70 1.06 14.18
N GLY A 249 3.16 0.77 15.39
CA GLY A 249 3.97 1.69 16.21
C GLY A 249 3.15 2.83 16.79
N GLY A 250 3.82 3.80 17.47
CA GLY A 250 3.23 5.06 17.89
C GLY A 250 1.99 4.91 18.78
N GLY A 251 2.07 4.10 19.85
CA GLY A 251 0.94 3.87 20.75
C GLY A 251 0.36 5.13 21.41
N ASP A 252 1.12 6.21 21.45
CA ASP A 252 0.71 7.52 21.94
C ASP A 252 -0.33 8.23 21.06
N TYR A 253 -0.47 7.81 19.79
CA TYR A 253 -1.54 8.28 18.91
C TYR A 253 -2.89 7.62 19.20
N LEU A 254 -2.89 6.47 19.86
CA LEU A 254 -4.10 5.69 20.09
C LEU A 254 -4.82 6.18 21.35
N PRO A 255 -6.16 6.30 21.35
CA PRO A 255 -6.90 6.56 22.57
C PRO A 255 -6.67 5.41 23.55
N GLY A 256 -6.33 5.76 24.78
CA GLY A 256 -6.11 4.80 25.87
C GLY A 256 -7.37 4.03 26.28
#